data_c6264b2216224e8015ed47fc794ad8a1
#
_entry.id   c6264b2216224e8015ed47fc794ad8a1
#
_cell.length_a   1.000
_cell.length_b   1.000
_cell.length_c   1.000
_cell.angle_alpha   90.00
_cell.angle_beta   90.00
_cell.angle_gamma   90.00
#
_symmetry.space_group_name_H-M   'P 1'
#
loop_
_entity.id
_entity.type
_entity.pdbx_description
1 polymer ?
#
loop_
_entity_poly.entity_id
_entity_poly.type
_entity_poly.pdbx_seq_one_letter_code
_entity_poly.pdbx_strand_id
1 'polypeptide(L)'
;MPTVYFEDLQIGSVFLGRECVCDKEEMLEFGRRNDPWPFHVDEDAAARSPFGGVIASGGYIVTLWYRSLIEIYNTERASWAFLGGLEWHLRFRAPLRPAETLRAKLTVKDKRPWFTPDRGAVMLYSEVLKLQGEVVCTVDATVLLATRRGSGLGTTAVAGAEVH
;
A
#
# COMPACT_ATOMS: atom_id res chain seq x y z
N MET A 1 -12.85 11.82 -15.06
CA MET A 1 -12.94 10.77 -14.04
C MET A 1 -13.51 11.37 -12.76
N PRO A 2 -14.44 10.72 -12.07
CA PRO A 2 -14.87 11.20 -10.77
C PRO A 2 -13.71 11.07 -9.78
N THR A 3 -13.45 12.18 -9.09
CA THR A 3 -12.39 12.25 -8.07
C THR A 3 -13.03 12.04 -6.70
N VAL A 4 -12.44 11.17 -5.90
CA VAL A 4 -12.85 10.92 -4.51
C VAL A 4 -12.05 11.86 -3.60
N TYR A 5 -12.73 12.81 -3.00
CA TYR A 5 -12.15 13.78 -2.08
C TYR A 5 -12.25 13.32 -0.62
N PHE A 6 -11.59 14.06 0.27
CA PHE A 6 -11.64 13.81 1.71
C PHE A 6 -13.08 13.65 2.24
N GLU A 7 -14.00 14.47 1.77
CA GLU A 7 -15.40 14.46 2.21
C GLU A 7 -16.14 13.18 1.83
N ASP A 8 -15.79 12.57 0.70
CA ASP A 8 -16.49 11.41 0.14
C ASP A 8 -16.20 10.10 0.88
N LEU A 9 -15.06 10.01 1.55
CA LEU A 9 -14.71 8.83 2.32
C LEU A 9 -15.54 8.78 3.62
N GLN A 10 -16.12 7.62 3.88
CA GLN A 10 -16.89 7.39 5.11
C GLN A 10 -16.08 6.49 6.06
N ILE A 11 -16.09 6.83 7.35
CA ILE A 11 -15.50 5.96 8.39
C ILE A 11 -16.24 4.63 8.38
N GLY A 12 -15.47 3.53 8.43
CA GLY A 12 -15.99 2.18 8.32
C GLY A 12 -16.09 1.63 6.89
N SER A 13 -15.90 2.46 5.85
CA SER A 13 -15.85 1.97 4.47
C SER A 13 -14.72 0.97 4.29
N VAL A 14 -15.01 -0.11 3.56
CA VAL A 14 -14.07 -1.19 3.27
C VAL A 14 -13.91 -1.32 1.75
N PHE A 15 -12.67 -1.41 1.32
CA PHE A 15 -12.29 -1.60 -0.08
C PHE A 15 -11.41 -2.83 -0.22
N LEU A 16 -11.60 -3.58 -1.30
CA LEU A 16 -10.76 -4.71 -1.65
C LEU A 16 -9.89 -4.35 -2.85
N GLY A 17 -8.58 -4.53 -2.69
CA GLY A 17 -7.62 -4.37 -3.76
C GLY A 17 -7.62 -5.55 -4.73
N ARG A 18 -6.85 -5.44 -5.81
CA ARG A 18 -6.65 -6.54 -6.74
C ARG A 18 -5.82 -7.66 -6.13
N GLU A 19 -5.97 -8.84 -6.67
CA GLU A 19 -5.12 -9.98 -6.35
C GLU A 19 -3.73 -9.80 -6.98
N CYS A 20 -2.70 -10.15 -6.21
CA CYS A 20 -1.31 -10.10 -6.61
C CYS A 20 -0.63 -11.43 -6.27
N VAL A 21 -0.04 -12.06 -7.26
CA VAL A 21 0.73 -13.30 -7.07
C VAL A 21 2.13 -12.96 -6.61
N CYS A 22 2.65 -13.69 -5.64
CA CYS A 22 4.06 -13.68 -5.26
C CYS A 22 4.86 -14.44 -6.32
N ASP A 23 5.31 -13.74 -7.35
CA ASP A 23 6.17 -14.33 -8.38
C ASP A 23 7.52 -14.67 -7.78
N LYS A 24 7.97 -15.91 -7.96
CA LYS A 24 9.20 -16.42 -7.35
C LYS A 24 10.44 -15.68 -7.84
N GLU A 25 10.55 -15.46 -9.14
CA GLU A 25 11.75 -14.85 -9.71
C GLU A 25 11.83 -13.37 -9.33
N GLU A 26 10.71 -12.66 -9.41
CA GLU A 26 10.64 -11.26 -8.98
C GLU A 26 10.95 -11.13 -7.47
N MET A 27 10.42 -12.02 -6.64
CA MET A 27 10.67 -12.07 -5.21
C MET A 27 12.15 -12.27 -4.89
N LEU A 28 12.80 -13.26 -5.54
CA LEU A 28 14.23 -13.55 -5.35
C LEU A 28 15.10 -12.39 -5.83
N GLU A 29 14.78 -11.81 -7.00
CA GLU A 29 15.50 -10.66 -7.52
C GLU A 29 15.37 -9.43 -6.64
N PHE A 30 14.17 -9.17 -6.12
CA PHE A 30 13.95 -8.10 -5.15
C PHE A 30 14.81 -8.33 -3.89
N GLY A 31 14.83 -9.56 -3.37
CA GLY A 31 15.66 -9.94 -2.23
C GLY A 31 17.14 -9.69 -2.48
N ARG A 32 17.67 -10.16 -3.62
CA ARG A 32 19.08 -9.97 -3.98
C ARG A 32 19.49 -8.48 -4.01
N ARG A 33 18.62 -7.62 -4.50
CA ARG A 33 18.91 -6.19 -4.63
C ARG A 33 18.74 -5.41 -3.34
N ASN A 34 17.77 -5.78 -2.50
CA ASN A 34 17.31 -4.89 -1.44
C ASN A 34 17.44 -5.48 -0.03
N ASP A 35 17.42 -6.83 0.10
CA ASP A 35 17.36 -7.51 1.40
C ASP A 35 17.95 -8.94 1.30
N PRO A 36 19.27 -9.08 1.06
CA PRO A 36 19.87 -10.34 0.65
C PRO A 36 20.13 -11.32 1.81
N TRP A 37 19.19 -11.47 2.72
CA TRP A 37 19.28 -12.53 3.72
C TRP A 37 19.12 -13.89 3.07
N PRO A 38 19.88 -14.93 3.50
CA PRO A 38 19.84 -16.24 2.88
C PRO A 38 18.45 -16.81 2.68
N PHE A 39 17.57 -16.65 3.65
CA PHE A 39 16.17 -17.13 3.58
C PHE A 39 15.28 -16.35 2.58
N HIS A 40 15.78 -15.26 2.00
CA HIS A 40 15.09 -14.51 0.92
C HIS A 40 15.65 -14.80 -0.47
N VAL A 41 16.86 -15.38 -0.58
CA VAL A 41 17.57 -15.45 -1.87
C VAL A 41 18.17 -16.81 -2.21
N ASP A 42 18.32 -17.71 -1.24
CA ASP A 42 18.97 -19.01 -1.39
C ASP A 42 18.04 -20.14 -0.92
N GLU A 43 17.62 -20.99 -1.85
CA GLU A 43 16.65 -22.06 -1.57
C GLU A 43 17.19 -23.11 -0.57
N ASP A 44 18.47 -23.47 -0.69
CA ASP A 44 19.08 -24.46 0.19
C ASP A 44 19.27 -23.91 1.60
N ALA A 45 19.73 -22.67 1.72
CA ALA A 45 19.85 -22.01 3.01
C ALA A 45 18.48 -21.77 3.66
N ALA A 46 17.48 -21.35 2.88
CA ALA A 46 16.13 -21.14 3.33
C ALA A 46 15.46 -22.45 3.81
N ALA A 47 15.69 -23.57 3.13
CA ALA A 47 15.18 -24.87 3.54
C ALA A 47 15.71 -25.30 4.92
N ARG A 48 16.93 -24.90 5.27
CA ARG A 48 17.54 -25.15 6.59
C ARG A 48 17.19 -24.08 7.64
N SER A 49 16.53 -23.02 7.23
CA SER A 49 16.09 -21.94 8.15
C SER A 49 14.83 -22.34 8.92
N PRO A 50 14.46 -21.60 9.97
CA PRO A 50 13.18 -21.79 10.66
C PRO A 50 11.95 -21.66 9.75
N PHE A 51 12.08 -21.05 8.56
CA PHE A 51 11.01 -20.90 7.59
C PHE A 51 10.79 -22.14 6.71
N GLY A 52 11.79 -23.03 6.61
CA GLY A 52 11.69 -24.27 5.86
C GLY A 52 11.56 -24.07 4.33
N GLY A 53 11.98 -22.93 3.82
CA GLY A 53 11.95 -22.54 2.40
C GLY A 53 12.01 -21.03 2.22
N VAL A 54 12.22 -20.58 0.99
CA VAL A 54 12.30 -19.13 0.70
C VAL A 54 10.99 -18.43 1.01
N ILE A 55 11.14 -17.23 1.56
CA ILE A 55 10.04 -16.32 1.86
C ILE A 55 10.32 -14.94 1.30
N ALA A 56 9.27 -14.21 0.99
CA ALA A 56 9.36 -12.82 0.54
C ALA A 56 9.95 -11.92 1.63
N SER A 57 10.81 -10.98 1.23
CA SER A 57 11.24 -9.90 2.12
C SER A 57 10.07 -8.98 2.46
N GLY A 58 10.17 -8.30 3.60
CA GLY A 58 9.15 -7.34 4.01
C GLY A 58 8.93 -6.23 2.97
N GLY A 59 10.00 -5.75 2.34
CA GLY A 59 9.92 -4.76 1.26
C GLY A 59 9.15 -5.25 0.03
N TYR A 60 9.30 -6.52 -0.34
CA TYR A 60 8.54 -7.10 -1.43
C TYR A 60 7.05 -7.24 -1.09
N ILE A 61 6.71 -7.62 0.14
CA ILE A 61 5.32 -7.64 0.61
C ILE A 61 4.70 -6.24 0.52
N VAL A 62 5.44 -5.20 0.90
CA VAL A 62 4.98 -3.80 0.75
C VAL A 62 4.76 -3.44 -0.71
N THR A 63 5.63 -3.89 -1.61
CA THR A 63 5.47 -3.66 -3.06
C THR A 63 4.18 -4.31 -3.58
N LEU A 64 3.88 -5.54 -3.17
CA LEU A 64 2.64 -6.22 -3.54
C LEU A 64 1.41 -5.55 -2.90
N TRP A 65 1.52 -5.06 -1.67
CA TRP A 65 0.48 -4.26 -1.04
C TRP A 65 0.15 -3.00 -1.86
N TYR A 66 1.15 -2.24 -2.31
CA TYR A 66 0.94 -1.10 -3.22
C TYR A 66 0.25 -1.51 -4.52
N ARG A 67 0.72 -2.60 -5.15
CA ARG A 67 0.11 -3.09 -6.39
C ARG A 67 -1.36 -3.48 -6.18
N SER A 68 -1.69 -4.02 -5.03
CA SER A 68 -3.07 -4.36 -4.68
C SER A 68 -3.93 -3.12 -4.50
N LEU A 69 -3.40 -2.07 -3.87
CA LEU A 69 -4.15 -0.85 -3.58
C LEU A 69 -4.40 0.04 -4.79
N ILE A 70 -3.61 -0.08 -5.86
CA ILE A 70 -3.72 0.83 -7.02
C ILE A 70 -5.13 0.87 -7.60
N GLU A 71 -5.84 -0.26 -7.59
CA GLU A 71 -7.23 -0.34 -8.07
C GLU A 71 -8.24 0.33 -7.14
N ILE A 72 -7.87 0.61 -5.90
CA ILE A 72 -8.70 1.39 -4.98
C ILE A 72 -8.49 2.88 -5.21
N TYR A 73 -7.23 3.29 -5.38
CA TYR A 73 -6.87 4.70 -5.41
C TYR A 73 -6.88 5.35 -6.78
N ASN A 74 -6.63 4.58 -7.83
CA ASN A 74 -6.35 5.14 -9.14
C ASN A 74 -6.84 4.20 -10.24
N THR A 75 -8.13 4.22 -10.49
CA THR A 75 -8.78 3.48 -11.56
C THR A 75 -9.35 4.42 -12.60
N GLU A 76 -9.71 3.89 -13.77
CA GLU A 76 -10.47 4.64 -14.77
C GLU A 76 -11.85 5.09 -14.26
N ARG A 77 -12.37 4.44 -13.21
CA ARG A 77 -13.70 4.71 -12.65
C ARG A 77 -13.68 5.74 -11.52
N ALA A 78 -12.60 5.80 -10.75
CA ALA A 78 -12.44 6.77 -9.67
C ALA A 78 -10.97 6.94 -9.32
N SER A 79 -10.54 8.17 -9.07
CA SER A 79 -9.22 8.49 -8.57
C SER A 79 -9.35 9.26 -7.25
N TRP A 80 -8.62 8.82 -6.22
CA TRP A 80 -8.59 9.56 -4.97
C TRP A 80 -7.77 10.83 -5.11
N ALA A 81 -8.23 11.93 -4.53
CA ALA A 81 -7.51 13.21 -4.48
C ALA A 81 -6.33 13.13 -3.50
N PHE A 82 -5.47 12.14 -3.70
CA PHE A 82 -4.36 11.77 -2.85
C PHE A 82 -3.22 12.79 -2.94
N LEU A 83 -2.77 13.30 -1.80
CA LEU A 83 -1.69 14.30 -1.69
C LEU A 83 -0.40 13.71 -1.13
N GLY A 84 -0.47 12.61 -0.39
CA GLY A 84 0.71 11.94 0.14
C GLY A 84 0.43 11.10 1.38
N GLY A 85 1.34 10.17 1.68
CA GLY A 85 1.37 9.45 2.95
C GLY A 85 2.18 10.22 3.97
N LEU A 86 1.73 10.22 5.23
CA LEU A 86 2.44 10.85 6.35
C LEU A 86 3.21 9.84 7.17
N GLU A 87 2.58 8.72 7.47
CA GLU A 87 3.18 7.68 8.29
C GLU A 87 2.59 6.31 7.99
N TRP A 88 3.37 5.28 8.24
CA TRP A 88 2.94 3.89 8.21
C TRP A 88 3.45 3.15 9.43
N HIS A 89 2.62 2.28 9.95
CA HIS A 89 2.98 1.34 10.98
C HIS A 89 2.70 -0.07 10.48
N LEU A 90 3.75 -0.80 10.09
CA LEU A 90 3.64 -2.13 9.54
C LEU A 90 3.90 -3.19 10.61
N ARG A 91 3.15 -4.29 10.53
CA ARG A 91 3.38 -5.49 11.33
C ARG A 91 3.29 -6.70 10.45
N PHE A 92 4.41 -7.42 10.29
CA PHE A 92 4.44 -8.71 9.60
C PHE A 92 3.90 -9.80 10.53
N ARG A 93 2.96 -10.62 10.03
CA ARG A 93 2.23 -11.61 10.79
C ARG A 93 2.56 -13.04 10.38
N ALA A 94 2.74 -13.27 9.08
CA ALA A 94 3.03 -14.55 8.50
C ALA A 94 3.97 -14.40 7.30
N PRO A 95 4.77 -15.42 6.98
CA PRO A 95 5.60 -15.42 5.79
C PRO A 95 4.73 -15.51 4.53
N LEU A 96 5.16 -14.82 3.47
CA LEU A 96 4.63 -14.97 2.13
C LEU A 96 5.60 -15.82 1.31
N ARG A 97 5.08 -16.85 0.64
CA ARG A 97 5.85 -17.81 -0.13
C ARG A 97 5.62 -17.65 -1.64
N PRO A 98 6.55 -18.17 -2.47
CA PRO A 98 6.35 -18.21 -3.92
C PRO A 98 5.00 -18.84 -4.31
N ALA A 99 4.39 -18.31 -5.35
CA ALA A 99 3.10 -18.70 -5.92
C ALA A 99 1.87 -18.45 -5.02
N GLU A 100 2.05 -18.00 -3.79
CA GLU A 100 0.92 -17.54 -2.99
C GLU A 100 0.34 -16.23 -3.55
N THR A 101 -0.96 -16.10 -3.49
CA THR A 101 -1.68 -14.89 -3.93
C THR A 101 -2.20 -14.13 -2.72
N LEU A 102 -2.00 -12.83 -2.73
CA LEU A 102 -2.53 -11.94 -1.71
C LEU A 102 -3.37 -10.81 -2.30
N ARG A 103 -4.16 -10.17 -1.45
CA ARG A 103 -4.77 -8.87 -1.72
C ARG A 103 -4.89 -8.03 -0.46
N ALA A 104 -4.97 -6.72 -0.65
CA ALA A 104 -5.22 -5.78 0.44
C ALA A 104 -6.73 -5.61 0.67
N LYS A 105 -7.12 -5.60 1.94
CA LYS A 105 -8.42 -5.13 2.41
C LYS A 105 -8.17 -3.83 3.17
N LEU A 106 -8.69 -2.73 2.66
CA LEU A 106 -8.48 -1.39 3.19
C LEU A 106 -9.74 -0.91 3.91
N THR A 107 -9.58 -0.43 5.14
CA THR A 107 -10.67 0.14 5.94
C THR A 107 -10.36 1.59 6.30
N VAL A 108 -11.31 2.49 6.11
CA VAL A 108 -11.24 3.87 6.63
C VAL A 108 -11.55 3.83 8.12
N LYS A 109 -10.57 4.13 8.97
CA LYS A 109 -10.69 4.04 10.42
C LYS A 109 -11.12 5.34 11.07
N ASP A 110 -10.57 6.46 10.58
CA ASP A 110 -10.86 7.78 11.11
C ASP A 110 -10.53 8.85 10.07
N LYS A 111 -11.04 10.07 10.27
CA LYS A 111 -10.79 11.24 9.42
C LYS A 111 -10.66 12.48 10.28
N ARG A 112 -9.71 13.35 9.96
CA ARG A 112 -9.53 14.63 10.67
C ARG A 112 -9.28 15.77 9.70
N PRO A 113 -9.87 16.94 9.91
CA PRO A 113 -9.45 18.15 9.23
C PRO A 113 -7.96 18.39 9.43
N TRP A 114 -7.31 18.95 8.42
CA TRP A 114 -5.92 19.38 8.53
C TRP A 114 -5.84 20.84 8.97
N PHE A 115 -4.64 21.34 9.26
CA PHE A 115 -4.42 22.73 9.67
C PHE A 115 -4.86 23.75 8.61
N THR A 116 -4.91 23.33 7.36
CA THR A 116 -5.39 24.11 6.22
C THR A 116 -6.68 23.51 5.66
N PRO A 117 -7.63 24.33 5.17
CA PRO A 117 -8.94 23.84 4.74
C PRO A 117 -8.94 23.09 3.40
N ASP A 118 -7.80 23.05 2.70
CA ASP A 118 -7.64 22.45 1.38
C ASP A 118 -7.41 20.94 1.43
N ARG A 119 -7.20 20.37 2.61
CA ARG A 119 -6.91 18.94 2.80
C ARG A 119 -7.42 18.40 4.12
N GLY A 120 -7.44 17.07 4.23
CA GLY A 120 -7.72 16.37 5.47
C GLY A 120 -6.87 15.12 5.60
N ALA A 121 -6.62 14.69 6.82
CA ALA A 121 -5.95 13.44 7.15
C ALA A 121 -6.95 12.30 7.26
N VAL A 122 -6.64 11.17 6.63
CA VAL A 122 -7.43 9.93 6.68
C VAL A 122 -6.57 8.84 7.28
N MET A 123 -7.06 8.22 8.33
CA MET A 123 -6.45 7.05 8.95
C MET A 123 -7.02 5.79 8.31
N LEU A 124 -6.13 5.03 7.70
CA LEU A 124 -6.43 3.82 6.96
C LEU A 124 -5.84 2.61 7.67
N TYR A 125 -6.55 1.51 7.66
CA TYR A 125 -6.05 0.23 8.12
C TYR A 125 -6.12 -0.79 6.99
N SER A 126 -5.00 -1.42 6.66
CA SER A 126 -4.93 -2.49 5.69
C SER A 126 -4.62 -3.82 6.35
N GLU A 127 -5.37 -4.85 5.97
CA GLU A 127 -5.00 -6.24 6.13
C GLU A 127 -4.53 -6.75 4.77
N VAL A 128 -3.30 -7.26 4.69
CA VAL A 128 -2.76 -7.92 3.50
C VAL A 128 -2.98 -9.41 3.69
N LEU A 129 -3.91 -9.96 2.92
CA LEU A 129 -4.48 -11.29 3.14
C LEU A 129 -4.08 -12.25 2.02
N LYS A 130 -3.69 -13.46 2.34
CA LYS A 130 -3.70 -14.58 1.38
C LYS A 130 -5.15 -14.91 0.99
N LEU A 131 -5.37 -15.56 -0.14
CA LEU A 131 -6.73 -15.90 -0.61
C LEU A 131 -7.51 -16.77 0.39
N GLN A 132 -6.83 -17.62 1.14
CA GLN A 132 -7.43 -18.43 2.20
C GLN A 132 -7.71 -17.67 3.51
N GLY A 133 -7.41 -16.37 3.57
CA GLY A 133 -7.74 -15.49 4.70
C GLY A 133 -6.62 -15.29 5.73
N GLU A 134 -5.46 -15.93 5.57
CA GLU A 134 -4.32 -15.70 6.47
C GLU A 134 -3.77 -14.29 6.29
N VAL A 135 -3.60 -13.55 7.40
CA VAL A 135 -3.02 -12.20 7.40
C VAL A 135 -1.50 -12.28 7.33
N VAL A 136 -0.92 -11.77 6.26
CA VAL A 136 0.54 -11.69 6.06
C VAL A 136 1.12 -10.43 6.70
N CYS A 137 0.43 -9.30 6.55
CA CYS A 137 0.87 -8.01 7.07
C CYS A 137 -0.34 -7.14 7.41
N THR A 138 -0.20 -6.30 8.43
CA THR A 138 -1.16 -5.23 8.72
C THR A 138 -0.45 -3.89 8.60
N VAL A 139 -1.16 -2.88 8.10
CA VAL A 139 -0.63 -1.53 7.94
C VAL A 139 -1.63 -0.51 8.48
N ASP A 140 -1.24 0.21 9.52
CA ASP A 140 -1.89 1.45 9.89
C ASP A 140 -1.21 2.60 9.13
N ALA A 141 -1.96 3.39 8.38
CA ALA A 141 -1.45 4.46 7.56
C ALA A 141 -2.24 5.75 7.79
N THR A 142 -1.53 6.87 7.84
CA THR A 142 -2.15 8.20 7.78
C THR A 142 -1.79 8.83 6.44
N VAL A 143 -2.80 9.25 5.70
CA VAL A 143 -2.63 9.85 4.36
C VAL A 143 -3.36 11.19 4.30
N LEU A 144 -2.90 12.07 3.40
CA LEU A 144 -3.57 13.32 3.09
C LEU A 144 -4.36 13.21 1.79
N LEU A 145 -5.60 13.66 1.82
CA LEU A 145 -6.44 13.86 0.66
C LEU A 145 -6.83 15.34 0.54
N ALA A 146 -6.93 15.81 -0.71
CA ALA A 146 -7.50 17.13 -0.96
C ALA A 146 -8.99 17.15 -0.59
N THR A 147 -9.46 18.31 -0.11
CA THR A 147 -10.88 18.62 0.01
C THR A 147 -11.43 19.15 -1.32
N ARG A 148 -12.75 19.14 -1.50
CA ARG A 148 -13.38 19.77 -2.67
C ARG A 148 -13.04 21.27 -2.78
N ARG A 149 -12.88 21.94 -1.63
CA ARG A 149 -12.44 23.33 -1.56
C ARG A 149 -11.01 23.51 -2.04
N GLY A 150 -10.11 22.57 -1.73
CA GLY A 150 -8.72 22.59 -2.15
C GLY A 150 -8.55 22.34 -3.64
N SER A 151 -9.46 21.58 -4.27
CA SER A 151 -9.42 21.30 -5.70
C SER A 151 -9.68 22.54 -6.58
N GLY A 152 -10.39 23.53 -6.04
CA GLY A 152 -10.62 24.82 -6.71
C GLY A 152 -9.40 25.76 -6.72
N LEU A 153 -8.37 25.47 -5.90
CA LEU A 153 -7.12 26.22 -5.84
C LEU A 153 -6.01 25.57 -6.69
N GLY A 154 -6.23 24.34 -7.18
CA GLY A 154 -5.22 23.52 -7.85
C GLY A 154 -5.10 23.69 -9.36
N THR A 155 -5.73 24.70 -9.97
CA THR A 155 -5.56 25.00 -11.40
C THR A 155 -4.53 26.13 -11.64
N THR A 156 -3.79 26.53 -10.61
CA THR A 156 -2.67 27.43 -10.83
C THR A 156 -1.40 26.58 -10.91
N ALA A 157 -0.94 26.43 -12.13
CA ALA A 157 0.29 25.82 -12.59
C ALA A 157 1.43 25.83 -11.56
N VAL A 158 2.06 24.69 -11.40
CA VAL A 158 3.48 24.63 -11.09
C VAL A 158 4.21 25.15 -12.32
N ALA A 159 4.22 26.47 -12.49
CA ALA A 159 5.10 27.15 -13.41
C ALA A 159 6.45 27.29 -12.74
N GLY A 160 7.43 26.52 -13.24
CA GLY A 160 8.83 26.89 -13.28
C GLY A 160 9.49 27.28 -11.94
N ALA A 161 10.03 26.31 -11.20
CA ALA A 161 11.26 26.54 -10.48
C ALA A 161 12.41 26.17 -11.42
N GLU A 162 12.89 27.14 -12.19
CA GLU A 162 14.22 27.06 -12.80
C GLU A 162 15.25 27.03 -11.67
N VAL A 163 15.99 25.94 -11.61
CA VAL A 163 17.17 25.82 -10.76
C VAL A 163 18.32 26.50 -11.50
N HIS A 164 18.82 27.60 -10.93
CA HIS A 164 20.12 28.16 -11.25
C HIS A 164 21.18 27.55 -10.33
#